data_9a1f0183ff6c7cf89d7daf3b24137bf5
#
_entry.id   9a1f0183ff6c7cf89d7daf3b24137bf5
#
_cell.length_a   1.000
_cell.length_b   1.000
_cell.length_c   1.000
_cell.angle_alpha   90.00
_cell.angle_beta   90.00
_cell.angle_gamma   90.00
#
_symmetry.space_group_name_H-M   'P 1'
#
loop_
_entity.id
_entity.type
_entity.pdbx_description
1 polymer ?
#
loop_
_entity_poly.entity_id
_entity_poly.type
_entity_poly.pdbx_seq_one_letter_code
_entity_poly.pdbx_strand_id
1 'polypeptide(L)'
;MTNDPTVSEAAFWQRLYDQKSDRWELGRPSPSLGAHLARRPLPRGTVAVPGCGRGHDARLLARHGHRVFGFDFAPEALHAARELVERERVEVTFEDRDVFELAEAYPRFFDGVWEYTCFCAIDPARRPEYVEVLATILKPSGWLLACFFPMGERSGGPPFAVGEAEVRELLAGRFELIEDYVPGVSPEGRQGREWMVLARLREAASD
;
A
#
# COMPACT_ATOMS: atom_id res chain seq x y z
N MET A 1 7.63 4.12 33.67
CA MET A 1 7.18 3.05 32.74
C MET A 1 7.27 3.64 31.36
N THR A 2 8.27 3.28 30.58
CA THR A 2 8.38 3.70 29.17
C THR A 2 7.31 2.90 28.42
N ASN A 3 6.26 3.58 27.92
CA ASN A 3 5.31 2.94 27.02
C ASN A 3 6.06 2.44 25.79
N ASP A 4 5.97 1.15 25.48
CA ASP A 4 6.47 0.64 24.21
C ASP A 4 5.72 1.32 23.06
N PRO A 5 6.44 1.71 21.98
CA PRO A 5 5.79 2.38 20.84
C PRO A 5 4.75 1.47 20.19
N THR A 6 3.66 2.07 19.74
CA THR A 6 2.53 1.41 19.07
C THR A 6 2.73 1.37 17.54
N VAL A 7 1.91 0.61 16.82
CA VAL A 7 1.95 0.53 15.35
C VAL A 7 1.67 1.89 14.64
N SER A 8 1.14 2.85 15.38
CA SER A 8 0.91 4.21 14.87
C SER A 8 2.13 5.13 14.99
N GLU A 9 3.24 4.63 15.50
CA GLU A 9 4.45 5.42 15.74
C GLU A 9 5.62 4.91 14.90
N ALA A 10 6.32 5.81 14.22
CA ALA A 10 7.49 5.46 13.39
C ALA A 10 8.54 4.65 14.16
N ALA A 11 8.74 4.94 15.47
CA ALA A 11 9.68 4.22 16.32
C ALA A 11 9.38 2.73 16.46
N PHE A 12 8.10 2.30 16.37
CA PHE A 12 7.73 0.88 16.37
C PHE A 12 8.32 0.17 15.14
N TRP A 13 8.13 0.74 13.95
CA TRP A 13 8.58 0.16 12.68
C TRP A 13 10.09 0.25 12.54
N GLN A 14 10.69 1.39 12.89
CA GLN A 14 12.14 1.56 12.89
C GLN A 14 12.83 0.46 13.72
N ARG A 15 12.31 0.18 14.91
CA ARG A 15 12.83 -0.90 15.78
C ARG A 15 12.80 -2.27 15.08
N LEU A 16 11.74 -2.57 14.32
CA LEU A 16 11.64 -3.84 13.61
C LEU A 16 12.66 -3.94 12.46
N TYR A 17 12.92 -2.85 11.74
CA TYR A 17 13.97 -2.79 10.73
C TYR A 17 15.36 -2.95 11.34
N ASP A 18 15.67 -2.24 12.44
CA ASP A 18 16.95 -2.33 13.15
C ASP A 18 17.24 -3.74 13.67
N GLN A 19 16.20 -4.41 14.14
CA GLN A 19 16.26 -5.79 14.65
C GLN A 19 16.25 -6.86 13.54
N LYS A 20 16.16 -6.46 12.27
CA LYS A 20 15.95 -7.38 11.12
C LYS A 20 14.78 -8.33 11.32
N SER A 21 13.73 -7.83 11.96
CA SER A 21 12.48 -8.55 12.26
C SER A 21 11.35 -8.20 11.27
N ASP A 22 11.70 -7.62 10.13
CA ASP A 22 10.85 -7.15 9.05
C ASP A 22 10.38 -8.30 8.14
N ARG A 23 9.66 -9.26 8.72
CA ARG A 23 9.19 -10.49 8.05
C ARG A 23 8.25 -10.27 6.85
N TRP A 24 7.79 -9.02 6.65
CA TRP A 24 7.01 -8.64 5.47
C TRP A 24 7.89 -8.40 4.26
N GLU A 25 9.19 -8.15 4.44
CA GLU A 25 10.15 -7.87 3.41
C GLU A 25 10.38 -9.09 2.50
N LEU A 26 10.19 -8.91 1.21
CA LEU A 26 10.31 -9.98 0.22
C LEU A 26 11.66 -9.97 -0.52
N GLY A 27 12.44 -8.90 -0.42
CA GLY A 27 13.66 -8.68 -1.20
C GLY A 27 13.42 -8.50 -2.71
N ARG A 28 12.16 -8.43 -3.13
CA ARG A 28 11.72 -8.33 -4.53
C ARG A 28 10.31 -7.74 -4.61
N PRO A 29 9.88 -7.29 -5.81
CA PRO A 29 8.48 -6.89 -6.01
C PRO A 29 7.51 -8.03 -5.71
N SER A 30 6.31 -7.65 -5.25
CA SER A 30 5.21 -8.57 -5.03
C SER A 30 4.88 -9.36 -6.31
N PRO A 31 4.86 -10.70 -6.25
CA PRO A 31 4.47 -11.52 -7.41
C PRO A 31 3.05 -11.23 -7.89
N SER A 32 2.14 -10.92 -6.98
CA SER A 32 0.74 -10.58 -7.29
C SER A 32 0.62 -9.29 -8.11
N LEU A 33 1.42 -8.25 -7.78
CA LEU A 33 1.49 -7.03 -8.58
C LEU A 33 2.04 -7.31 -9.97
N GLY A 34 3.16 -8.02 -10.06
CA GLY A 34 3.78 -8.36 -11.36
C GLY A 34 2.83 -9.15 -12.27
N ALA A 35 2.13 -10.14 -11.73
CA ALA A 35 1.13 -10.91 -12.47
C ALA A 35 -0.08 -10.05 -12.90
N HIS A 36 -0.54 -9.14 -12.03
CA HIS A 36 -1.62 -8.21 -12.40
C HIS A 36 -1.22 -7.33 -13.57
N LEU A 37 -0.06 -6.66 -13.49
CA LEU A 37 0.43 -5.75 -14.54
C LEU A 37 0.65 -6.47 -15.89
N ALA A 38 1.09 -7.73 -15.87
CA ALA A 38 1.22 -8.55 -17.07
C ALA A 38 -0.12 -8.90 -17.71
N ARG A 39 -1.15 -9.16 -16.89
CA ARG A 39 -2.50 -9.52 -17.35
C ARG A 39 -3.32 -8.30 -17.74
N ARG A 40 -3.23 -7.23 -16.97
CA ARG A 40 -4.03 -6.01 -17.12
C ARG A 40 -3.17 -4.79 -16.80
N PRO A 41 -2.57 -4.17 -17.81
CA PRO A 41 -1.82 -2.93 -17.60
C PRO A 41 -2.73 -1.84 -17.03
N LEU A 42 -2.20 -1.11 -16.05
CA LEU A 42 -2.89 0.04 -15.46
C LEU A 42 -2.72 1.29 -16.33
N PRO A 43 -3.68 2.23 -16.31
CA PRO A 43 -3.51 3.52 -16.97
C PRO A 43 -2.25 4.23 -16.44
N ARG A 44 -1.39 4.70 -17.33
CA ARG A 44 -0.17 5.43 -16.96
C ARG A 44 -0.53 6.71 -16.21
N GLY A 45 0.25 7.06 -15.21
CA GLY A 45 0.02 8.26 -14.43
C GLY A 45 0.94 8.33 -13.22
N THR A 46 0.61 9.24 -12.31
CA THR A 46 1.29 9.40 -11.02
C THR A 46 0.68 8.46 -10.00
N VAL A 47 1.50 7.61 -9.37
CA VAL A 47 1.04 6.55 -8.47
C VAL A 47 1.63 6.73 -7.09
N ALA A 48 0.79 6.64 -6.06
CA ALA A 48 1.20 6.56 -4.67
C ALA A 48 1.37 5.10 -4.22
N VAL A 49 2.39 4.86 -3.41
CA VAL A 49 2.64 3.59 -2.73
C VAL A 49 2.78 3.85 -1.23
N PRO A 50 1.67 3.89 -0.47
CA PRO A 50 1.71 4.07 0.98
C PRO A 50 2.34 2.86 1.68
N GLY A 51 3.15 3.11 2.73
CA GLY A 51 3.89 2.05 3.43
C GLY A 51 4.84 1.29 2.49
N CYS A 52 5.57 2.01 1.64
CA CYS A 52 6.34 1.43 0.55
C CYS A 52 7.53 0.57 0.99
N GLY A 53 7.93 0.61 2.25
CA GLY A 53 9.10 -0.09 2.76
C GLY A 53 10.36 0.20 1.94
N ARG A 54 11.08 -0.84 1.54
CA ARG A 54 12.27 -0.73 0.68
C ARG A 54 11.96 -0.49 -0.81
N GLY A 55 10.72 -0.13 -1.14
CA GLY A 55 10.33 0.38 -2.46
C GLY A 55 10.39 -0.63 -3.61
N HIS A 56 10.31 -1.93 -3.35
CA HIS A 56 10.37 -2.94 -4.40
C HIS A 56 9.24 -2.81 -5.41
N ASP A 57 8.00 -2.65 -4.94
CA ASP A 57 6.83 -2.48 -5.80
C ASP A 57 6.81 -1.11 -6.47
N ALA A 58 7.26 -0.07 -5.78
CA ALA A 58 7.40 1.27 -6.35
C ALA A 58 8.33 1.26 -7.57
N ARG A 59 9.48 0.56 -7.47
CA ARG A 59 10.41 0.39 -8.61
C ARG A 59 9.79 -0.41 -9.76
N LEU A 60 9.00 -1.45 -9.46
CA LEU A 60 8.31 -2.22 -10.49
C LEU A 60 7.32 -1.33 -11.27
N LEU A 61 6.52 -0.53 -10.56
CA LEU A 61 5.58 0.41 -11.16
C LEU A 61 6.29 1.47 -12.02
N ALA A 62 7.43 2.00 -11.55
CA ALA A 62 8.23 2.95 -12.31
C ALA A 62 8.78 2.33 -13.61
N ARG A 63 9.23 1.07 -13.59
CA ARG A 63 9.63 0.33 -14.80
C ARG A 63 8.48 0.11 -15.78
N HIS A 64 7.24 0.09 -15.30
CA HIS A 64 6.04 0.05 -16.14
C HIS A 64 5.60 1.43 -16.65
N GLY A 65 6.39 2.49 -16.40
CA GLY A 65 6.22 3.82 -16.96
C GLY A 65 5.28 4.73 -16.15
N HIS A 66 5.09 4.43 -14.86
CA HIS A 66 4.42 5.33 -13.93
C HIS A 66 5.42 6.30 -13.29
N ARG A 67 4.96 7.52 -12.96
CA ARG A 67 5.65 8.41 -12.03
C ARG A 67 5.26 7.99 -10.61
N VAL A 68 6.21 7.51 -9.82
CA VAL A 68 5.89 6.85 -8.55
C VAL A 68 6.39 7.65 -7.35
N PHE A 69 5.53 7.75 -6.35
CA PHE A 69 5.81 8.28 -5.02
C PHE A 69 5.63 7.17 -4.00
N GLY A 70 6.70 6.84 -3.27
CA GLY A 70 6.67 5.90 -2.17
C GLY A 70 6.71 6.66 -0.84
N PHE A 71 5.83 6.31 0.07
CA PHE A 71 5.73 6.91 1.39
C PHE A 71 5.96 5.86 2.46
N ASP A 72 6.83 6.17 3.38
CA ASP A 72 7.06 5.38 4.59
C ASP A 72 7.57 6.31 5.69
N PHE A 73 7.39 5.96 6.92
CA PHE A 73 7.91 6.77 8.04
C PHE A 73 9.02 6.04 8.83
N ALA A 74 9.54 4.94 8.30
CA ALA A 74 10.73 4.26 8.79
C ALA A 74 11.96 4.69 7.99
N PRO A 75 12.87 5.52 8.56
CA PRO A 75 14.03 6.05 7.86
C PRO A 75 14.94 4.98 7.24
N GLU A 76 15.13 3.84 7.94
CA GLU A 76 15.94 2.71 7.44
C GLU A 76 15.36 2.11 6.15
N ALA A 77 14.03 1.96 6.08
CA ALA A 77 13.37 1.46 4.87
C ALA A 77 13.59 2.40 3.68
N LEU A 78 13.41 3.71 3.90
CA LEU A 78 13.60 4.72 2.86
C LEU A 78 15.05 4.89 2.43
N HIS A 79 16.00 4.73 3.36
CA HIS A 79 17.42 4.73 3.02
C HIS A 79 17.72 3.59 2.05
N ALA A 80 17.35 2.38 2.39
CA ALA A 80 17.52 1.22 1.53
C ALA A 80 16.77 1.35 0.18
N ALA A 81 15.58 1.96 0.18
CA ALA A 81 14.81 2.21 -1.05
C ALA A 81 15.56 3.16 -2.01
N ARG A 82 16.16 4.24 -1.48
CA ARG A 82 16.94 5.21 -2.28
C ARG A 82 18.20 4.57 -2.87
N GLU A 83 18.94 3.77 -2.09
CA GLU A 83 20.10 3.02 -2.61
C GLU A 83 19.72 2.06 -3.75
N LEU A 84 18.55 1.42 -3.64
CA LEU A 84 18.07 0.48 -4.65
C LEU A 84 17.72 1.19 -5.97
N VAL A 85 17.07 2.36 -5.94
CA VAL A 85 16.72 3.10 -7.17
C VAL A 85 17.95 3.66 -7.86
N GLU A 86 18.95 4.16 -7.12
CA GLU A 86 20.22 4.61 -7.68
C GLU A 86 20.94 3.49 -8.40
N ARG A 87 21.07 2.33 -7.78
CA ARG A 87 21.73 1.14 -8.31
C ARG A 87 21.03 0.61 -9.57
N GLU A 88 19.71 0.68 -9.61
CA GLU A 88 18.90 0.16 -10.72
C GLU A 88 18.59 1.22 -11.79
N ARG A 89 18.97 2.50 -11.57
CA ARG A 89 18.71 3.63 -12.47
C ARG A 89 17.20 3.79 -12.79
N VAL A 90 16.38 3.68 -11.76
CA VAL A 90 14.93 3.86 -11.83
C VAL A 90 14.57 5.12 -11.06
N GLU A 91 13.62 5.90 -11.54
CA GLU A 91 13.19 7.11 -10.87
C GLU A 91 11.94 6.85 -10.00
N VAL A 92 12.09 7.02 -8.68
CA VAL A 92 10.99 6.99 -7.70
C VAL A 92 11.24 8.12 -6.70
N THR A 93 10.21 8.88 -6.38
CA THR A 93 10.26 9.86 -5.28
C THR A 93 9.91 9.15 -3.98
N PHE A 94 10.81 9.16 -3.00
CA PHE A 94 10.55 8.62 -1.66
C PHE A 94 10.47 9.73 -0.63
N GLU A 95 9.40 9.72 0.17
CA GLU A 95 9.17 10.70 1.23
C GLU A 95 9.01 10.01 2.59
N ASP A 96 9.68 10.60 3.59
CA ASP A 96 9.46 10.30 5.00
C ASP A 96 8.16 10.99 5.43
N ARG A 97 7.09 10.21 5.53
CA ARG A 97 5.76 10.74 5.81
C ARG A 97 4.82 9.67 6.35
N ASP A 98 4.06 10.04 7.37
CA ASP A 98 2.93 9.23 7.83
C ASP A 98 1.86 9.19 6.72
N VAL A 99 1.34 8.00 6.43
CA VAL A 99 0.29 7.81 5.41
C VAL A 99 -0.97 8.62 5.71
N PHE A 100 -1.24 8.94 6.96
CA PHE A 100 -2.38 9.76 7.38
C PHE A 100 -2.21 11.26 7.07
N GLU A 101 -1.00 11.72 6.83
CA GLU A 101 -0.73 13.11 6.41
C GLU A 101 -0.91 13.32 4.90
N LEU A 102 -1.06 12.24 4.13
CA LEU A 102 -1.14 12.32 2.67
C LEU A 102 -2.36 13.10 2.18
N ALA A 103 -3.49 13.03 2.90
CA ALA A 103 -4.71 13.74 2.53
C ALA A 103 -4.52 15.27 2.49
N GLU A 104 -3.71 15.82 3.39
CA GLU A 104 -3.37 17.25 3.43
C GLU A 104 -2.30 17.60 2.40
N ALA A 105 -1.26 16.75 2.27
CA ALA A 105 -0.10 17.03 1.43
C ALA A 105 -0.39 16.87 -0.08
N TYR A 106 -1.27 15.92 -0.45
CA TYR A 106 -1.48 15.51 -1.85
C TYR A 106 -2.95 15.40 -2.25
N PRO A 107 -3.83 16.37 -1.95
CA PRO A 107 -5.24 16.26 -2.33
C PRO A 107 -5.40 16.19 -3.85
N ARG A 108 -6.07 15.14 -4.35
CA ARG A 108 -6.36 14.91 -5.79
C ARG A 108 -5.11 14.96 -6.69
N PHE A 109 -4.01 14.41 -6.22
CA PHE A 109 -2.73 14.47 -6.94
C PHE A 109 -2.44 13.22 -7.74
N PHE A 110 -2.85 12.02 -7.25
CA PHE A 110 -2.48 10.75 -7.85
C PHE A 110 -3.54 10.24 -8.82
N ASP A 111 -3.08 9.65 -9.92
CA ASP A 111 -3.92 8.91 -10.87
C ASP A 111 -4.26 7.51 -10.34
N GLY A 112 -3.41 6.98 -9.46
CA GLY A 112 -3.60 5.68 -8.85
C GLY A 112 -2.88 5.48 -7.54
N VAL A 113 -3.31 4.45 -6.81
CA VAL A 113 -2.68 3.96 -5.57
C VAL A 113 -2.43 2.47 -5.71
N TRP A 114 -1.22 2.02 -5.33
CA TRP A 114 -0.92 0.63 -5.05
C TRP A 114 -0.84 0.42 -3.53
N GLU A 115 -1.75 -0.38 -3.00
CA GLU A 115 -1.82 -0.77 -1.58
C GLU A 115 -1.37 -2.22 -1.41
N TYR A 116 -0.33 -2.44 -0.63
CA TYR A 116 0.10 -3.78 -0.25
C TYR A 116 0.73 -3.78 1.13
N THR A 117 0.12 -4.52 2.05
CA THR A 117 0.57 -4.72 3.44
C THR A 117 0.58 -3.49 4.36
N CYS A 118 0.22 -2.29 3.89
CA CYS A 118 0.02 -1.13 4.73
C CYS A 118 -1.30 -1.24 5.52
N PHE A 119 -2.42 -1.58 4.87
CA PHE A 119 -3.73 -1.73 5.51
C PHE A 119 -3.74 -2.71 6.69
N CYS A 120 -2.99 -3.80 6.60
CA CYS A 120 -2.87 -4.77 7.69
C CYS A 120 -1.84 -4.37 8.77
N ALA A 121 -1.05 -3.34 8.52
CA ALA A 121 -0.02 -2.84 9.42
C ALA A 121 -0.55 -1.75 10.37
N ILE A 122 -1.54 -0.97 9.92
CA ILE A 122 -2.16 0.09 10.73
C ILE A 122 -3.14 -0.48 11.77
N ASP A 123 -3.39 0.29 12.83
CA ASP A 123 -4.42 -0.02 13.82
C ASP A 123 -5.77 -0.22 13.11
N PRO A 124 -6.46 -1.35 13.30
CA PRO A 124 -7.77 -1.58 12.68
C PRO A 124 -8.80 -0.48 12.94
N ALA A 125 -8.74 0.20 14.08
CA ALA A 125 -9.63 1.32 14.40
C ALA A 125 -9.42 2.53 13.46
N ARG A 126 -8.25 2.66 12.82
CA ARG A 126 -7.91 3.74 11.88
C ARG A 126 -8.10 3.39 10.41
N ARG A 127 -8.53 2.17 10.08
CA ARG A 127 -8.78 1.74 8.69
C ARG A 127 -9.80 2.61 7.95
N PRO A 128 -10.92 3.04 8.58
CA PRO A 128 -11.85 3.98 7.94
C PRO A 128 -11.17 5.30 7.55
N GLU A 129 -10.36 5.88 8.46
CA GLU A 129 -9.57 7.08 8.19
C GLU A 129 -8.59 6.87 7.03
N TYR A 130 -7.91 5.72 7.00
CA TYR A 130 -6.97 5.39 5.93
C TYR A 130 -7.66 5.30 4.56
N VAL A 131 -8.84 4.68 4.47
CA VAL A 131 -9.60 4.63 3.22
C VAL A 131 -10.00 6.03 2.74
N GLU A 132 -10.37 6.94 3.66
CA GLU A 132 -10.64 8.34 3.33
C GLU A 132 -9.38 9.07 2.84
N VAL A 133 -8.21 8.79 3.41
CA VAL A 133 -6.93 9.30 2.90
C VAL A 133 -6.71 8.86 1.46
N LEU A 134 -6.84 7.55 1.17
CA LEU A 134 -6.66 7.00 -0.18
C LEU A 134 -7.62 7.65 -1.20
N ALA A 135 -8.87 7.87 -0.79
CA ALA A 135 -9.86 8.54 -1.63
C ALA A 135 -9.52 10.03 -1.86
N THR A 136 -9.01 10.72 -0.84
CA THR A 136 -8.71 12.16 -0.91
C THR A 136 -7.51 12.45 -1.80
N ILE A 137 -6.49 11.59 -1.80
CA ILE A 137 -5.28 11.78 -2.60
C ILE A 137 -5.48 11.45 -4.08
N LEU A 138 -6.52 10.68 -4.43
CA LEU A 138 -6.82 10.31 -5.80
C LEU A 138 -7.51 11.44 -6.56
N LYS A 139 -7.15 11.62 -7.81
CA LYS A 139 -7.89 12.43 -8.79
C LYS A 139 -9.27 11.83 -9.03
N PRO A 140 -10.25 12.61 -9.54
CA PRO A 140 -11.52 12.06 -9.99
C PRO A 140 -11.30 10.86 -10.92
N SER A 141 -12.06 9.80 -10.72
CA SER A 141 -11.94 8.52 -11.45
C SER A 141 -10.57 7.81 -11.32
N GLY A 142 -9.73 8.23 -10.38
CA GLY A 142 -8.47 7.56 -10.05
C GLY A 142 -8.70 6.11 -9.59
N TRP A 143 -7.69 5.26 -9.76
CA TRP A 143 -7.79 3.84 -9.43
C TRP A 143 -7.07 3.50 -8.11
N LEU A 144 -7.62 2.53 -7.40
CA LEU A 144 -7.00 1.83 -6.29
C LEU A 144 -6.78 0.37 -6.71
N LEU A 145 -5.54 -0.06 -6.80
CA LEU A 145 -5.18 -1.46 -6.85
C LEU A 145 -4.66 -1.86 -5.47
N ALA A 146 -5.30 -2.83 -4.83
CA ALA A 146 -4.92 -3.29 -3.52
C ALA A 146 -4.72 -4.81 -3.51
N CYS A 147 -3.76 -5.27 -2.71
CA CYS A 147 -3.60 -6.68 -2.39
C CYS A 147 -3.70 -6.85 -0.88
N PHE A 148 -4.88 -7.17 -0.40
CA PHE A 148 -5.16 -7.35 1.01
C PHE A 148 -4.58 -8.66 1.54
N PHE A 149 -3.94 -8.60 2.71
CA PHE A 149 -3.31 -9.72 3.42
C PHE A 149 -3.18 -9.36 4.92
N PRO A 150 -3.24 -10.33 5.83
CA PRO A 150 -3.67 -11.71 5.66
C PRO A 150 -5.19 -11.83 5.68
N MET A 151 -5.77 -12.44 4.63
CA MET A 151 -7.19 -12.74 4.61
C MET A 151 -7.55 -13.83 5.62
N GLY A 152 -8.70 -13.68 6.29
CA GLY A 152 -9.22 -14.63 7.26
C GLY A 152 -8.90 -14.25 8.72
N GLU A 153 -9.25 -15.16 9.63
CA GLU A 153 -9.12 -14.93 11.07
C GLU A 153 -7.68 -15.03 11.57
N ARG A 154 -7.32 -14.10 12.44
CA ARG A 154 -6.04 -14.05 13.11
C ARG A 154 -6.17 -13.23 14.40
N SER A 155 -5.55 -13.66 15.49
CA SER A 155 -5.42 -12.87 16.71
C SER A 155 -4.15 -12.03 16.70
N GLY A 156 -4.26 -10.78 17.15
CA GLY A 156 -3.14 -9.84 17.26
C GLY A 156 -2.60 -9.35 15.92
N GLY A 157 -1.57 -8.52 15.96
CA GLY A 157 -0.92 -7.91 14.80
C GLY A 157 0.27 -7.05 15.23
N PRO A 158 0.93 -6.34 14.31
CA PRO A 158 0.84 -6.50 12.85
C PRO A 158 1.45 -7.81 12.33
N PRO A 159 1.05 -8.32 11.17
CA PRO A 159 -0.11 -7.88 10.40
C PRO A 159 -1.42 -8.25 11.12
N PHE A 160 -2.39 -7.32 11.16
CA PHE A 160 -3.74 -7.59 11.66
C PHE A 160 -4.56 -8.34 10.61
N ALA A 161 -5.52 -9.16 11.07
CA ALA A 161 -6.45 -9.84 10.17
C ALA A 161 -7.21 -8.86 9.27
N VAL A 162 -7.50 -9.28 8.04
CA VAL A 162 -8.30 -8.51 7.09
C VAL A 162 -9.50 -9.34 6.68
N GLY A 163 -10.70 -8.80 6.87
CA GLY A 163 -11.97 -9.41 6.46
C GLY A 163 -12.44 -8.87 5.12
N GLU A 164 -12.92 -9.76 4.23
CA GLU A 164 -13.48 -9.33 2.95
C GLU A 164 -14.69 -8.41 3.14
N ALA A 165 -15.60 -8.74 4.07
CA ALA A 165 -16.78 -7.94 4.37
C ALA A 165 -16.40 -6.54 4.89
N GLU A 166 -15.40 -6.46 5.79
CA GLU A 166 -14.85 -5.20 6.30
C GLU A 166 -14.33 -4.31 5.16
N VAL A 167 -13.50 -4.87 4.28
CA VAL A 167 -12.93 -4.10 3.17
C VAL A 167 -14.02 -3.63 2.20
N ARG A 168 -14.98 -4.49 1.85
CA ARG A 168 -16.10 -4.11 0.98
C ARG A 168 -16.93 -2.98 1.58
N GLU A 169 -17.23 -3.04 2.88
CA GLU A 169 -17.96 -1.99 3.59
C GLU A 169 -17.18 -0.67 3.61
N LEU A 170 -15.90 -0.70 3.95
CA LEU A 170 -15.04 0.49 4.01
C LEU A 170 -14.88 1.16 2.63
N LEU A 171 -14.76 0.36 1.56
CA LEU A 171 -14.58 0.91 0.21
C LEU A 171 -15.90 1.41 -0.40
N ALA A 172 -17.06 0.86 -0.02
CA ALA A 172 -18.34 1.07 -0.71
C ALA A 172 -18.75 2.54 -0.82
N GLY A 173 -18.43 3.37 0.20
CA GLY A 173 -18.79 4.79 0.22
C GLY A 173 -18.00 5.64 -0.78
N ARG A 174 -16.78 5.27 -1.09
CA ARG A 174 -15.86 6.08 -1.87
C ARG A 174 -15.43 5.42 -3.19
N PHE A 175 -15.49 4.11 -3.28
CA PHE A 175 -14.98 3.35 -4.40
C PHE A 175 -16.04 2.46 -5.04
N GLU A 176 -15.93 2.27 -6.33
CA GLU A 176 -16.61 1.24 -7.11
C GLU A 176 -15.63 0.10 -7.37
N LEU A 177 -15.96 -1.12 -6.91
CA LEU A 177 -15.15 -2.29 -7.21
C LEU A 177 -15.33 -2.68 -8.68
N ILE A 178 -14.21 -2.75 -9.39
CA ILE A 178 -14.17 -3.10 -10.82
C ILE A 178 -13.89 -4.60 -10.99
N GLU A 179 -12.95 -5.12 -10.18
CA GLU A 179 -12.52 -6.51 -10.24
C GLU A 179 -11.94 -6.92 -8.89
N ASP A 180 -12.22 -8.14 -8.47
CA ASP A 180 -11.53 -8.75 -7.34
C ASP A 180 -11.29 -10.25 -7.56
N TYR A 181 -10.18 -10.76 -7.02
CA TYR A 181 -9.78 -12.15 -7.18
C TYR A 181 -8.67 -12.57 -6.21
N VAL A 182 -8.57 -13.87 -5.95
CA VAL A 182 -7.41 -14.45 -5.26
C VAL A 182 -6.28 -14.60 -6.28
N PRO A 183 -5.08 -14.01 -6.07
CA PRO A 183 -3.99 -14.10 -7.03
C PRO A 183 -3.50 -15.55 -7.19
N GLY A 184 -3.25 -15.95 -8.43
CA GLY A 184 -2.70 -17.28 -8.74
C GLY A 184 -1.23 -17.46 -8.32
N VAL A 185 -0.54 -16.33 -8.07
CA VAL A 185 0.84 -16.28 -7.57
C VAL A 185 0.92 -15.34 -6.38
N SER A 186 1.57 -15.79 -5.32
CA SER A 186 1.79 -15.07 -4.07
C SER A 186 3.18 -15.40 -3.52
N PRO A 187 3.71 -14.62 -2.59
CA PRO A 187 4.89 -15.02 -1.84
C PRO A 187 4.65 -16.34 -1.10
N GLU A 188 5.72 -17.08 -0.85
CA GLU A 188 5.66 -18.28 -0.01
C GLU A 188 5.02 -17.94 1.37
N GLY A 189 4.09 -18.77 1.83
CA GLY A 189 3.32 -18.55 3.05
C GLY A 189 2.15 -17.56 2.95
N ARG A 190 1.96 -16.89 1.79
CA ARG A 190 0.81 -16.01 1.53
C ARG A 190 -0.19 -16.59 0.53
N GLN A 191 0.14 -17.69 -0.13
CA GLN A 191 -0.72 -18.35 -1.14
C GLN A 191 -2.12 -18.64 -0.59
N GLY A 192 -3.16 -18.20 -1.31
CA GLY A 192 -4.56 -18.33 -0.92
C GLY A 192 -5.00 -17.42 0.24
N ARG A 193 -4.10 -16.56 0.74
CA ARG A 193 -4.36 -15.61 1.83
C ARG A 193 -4.22 -14.15 1.39
N GLU A 194 -4.03 -13.93 0.11
CA GLU A 194 -4.03 -12.62 -0.54
C GLU A 194 -5.32 -12.46 -1.34
N TRP A 195 -5.81 -11.24 -1.43
CA TRP A 195 -6.99 -10.88 -2.19
C TRP A 195 -6.74 -9.57 -2.93
N MET A 196 -6.74 -9.65 -4.27
CA MET A 196 -6.56 -8.51 -5.16
C MET A 196 -7.87 -7.81 -5.38
N VAL A 197 -7.87 -6.49 -5.26
CA VAL A 197 -9.01 -5.62 -5.53
C VAL A 197 -8.55 -4.48 -6.43
N LEU A 198 -9.22 -4.32 -7.57
CA LEU A 198 -9.14 -3.13 -8.40
C LEU A 198 -10.43 -2.34 -8.23
N ALA A 199 -10.32 -1.11 -7.80
CA ALA A 199 -11.44 -0.22 -7.59
C ALA A 199 -11.20 1.15 -8.23
N ARG A 200 -12.25 1.90 -8.49
CA ARG A 200 -12.22 3.27 -9.01
C ARG A 200 -12.85 4.21 -8.01
N LEU A 201 -12.23 5.36 -7.81
CA LEU A 201 -12.84 6.43 -7.00
C LEU A 201 -14.16 6.85 -7.66
N ARG A 202 -15.25 6.85 -6.87
CA ARG A 202 -16.55 7.35 -7.32
C ARG A 202 -16.46 8.85 -7.58
N GLU A 203 -17.09 9.31 -8.62
CA GLU A 203 -17.30 10.74 -8.80
C GLU A 203 -18.20 11.26 -7.68
N ALA A 204 -17.89 12.44 -7.15
CA ALA A 204 -18.80 13.10 -6.24
C ALA A 204 -20.13 13.32 -6.98
N ALA A 205 -21.24 12.97 -6.33
CA ALA A 205 -22.56 13.30 -6.89
C ALA A 205 -22.57 14.82 -7.17
N SER A 206 -22.86 15.20 -8.42
CA SER A 206 -23.08 16.60 -8.76
C SER A 206 -24.40 17.00 -8.10
N ASP A 207 -24.32 17.92 -7.13
CA ASP A 207 -25.51 18.57 -6.56
C ASP A 207 -26.23 19.44 -7.61
#